data_8463bdad9d75622925ef827399804393
#
_entry.id   8463bdad9d75622925ef827399804393
#
_cell.length_a   1.000
_cell.length_b   1.000
_cell.length_c   1.000
_cell.angle_alpha   90.00
_cell.angle_beta   90.00
_cell.angle_gamma   90.00
#
_symmetry.space_group_name_H-M   'P 1'
#
loop_
_entity.id
_entity.type
_entity.pdbx_description
1 polymer ?
#
loop_
_entity_poly.entity_id
_entity_poly.type
_entity_poly.pdbx_seq_one_letter_code
_entity_poly.pdbx_strand_id
1 'polypeptide(L)'
;MASPTTREEWREYCTYEPTPDSQRPSLSADEIKALGTVERSAYNERRIDYLNEERVFPTRDLTRILNHARRLLRRSRAKKFVARPGIRVSGEPRTGKTTDVMAAGKRLDAEIRRTCGRENDLSFLPVVYTTIATATTTNKLWVRLADFVGARELRGSNADERLVDLARLLKSLGTKFVILDDVQRLNTDRAAGAEVADNIKTFAENLDATMLFAGISLETAPLFSGENGEQWRKRTRPINLSNYSLSNDADHKEWLQLVASFERILPLPLHEHGMLERHADYLYHRTGGSIASLSDLIIDAATDAIDFGTEAITLDLLDSIAIDDVDP
;
A
#
# COMPACT_ATOMS: atom_id res chain seq x y z
N MET A 1 -8.16 4.75 2.35
CA MET A 1 -8.33 3.38 1.76
C MET A 1 -8.67 2.39 2.87
N ALA A 2 -9.80 1.70 2.79
CA ALA A 2 -10.11 0.59 3.69
C ALA A 2 -9.33 -0.65 3.21
N SER A 3 -8.60 -1.31 4.12
CA SER A 3 -7.88 -2.52 3.77
C SER A 3 -8.85 -3.66 3.48
N PRO A 4 -8.63 -4.44 2.39
CA PRO A 4 -9.49 -5.58 2.08
C PRO A 4 -9.47 -6.61 3.21
N THR A 5 -10.65 -7.04 3.62
CA THR A 5 -10.86 -8.01 4.70
C THR A 5 -11.28 -9.39 4.19
N THR A 6 -11.71 -9.45 2.94
CA THR A 6 -12.14 -10.67 2.24
C THR A 6 -11.37 -10.85 0.93
N ARG A 7 -11.38 -12.07 0.41
CA ARG A 7 -10.77 -12.35 -0.89
C ARG A 7 -11.53 -11.72 -2.05
N GLU A 8 -12.82 -11.45 -1.86
CA GLU A 8 -13.68 -10.75 -2.82
C GLU A 8 -13.26 -9.29 -2.91
N GLU A 9 -13.13 -8.58 -1.78
CA GLU A 9 -12.63 -7.21 -1.70
C GLU A 9 -11.18 -7.10 -2.23
N TRP A 10 -10.33 -8.09 -1.93
CA TRP A 10 -8.98 -8.15 -2.50
C TRP A 10 -8.98 -8.23 -4.03
N ARG A 11 -9.90 -9.03 -4.60
CA ARG A 11 -10.05 -9.12 -6.05
C ARG A 11 -10.58 -7.84 -6.65
N GLU A 12 -11.57 -7.23 -6.03
CA GLU A 12 -12.08 -5.93 -6.44
C GLU A 12 -10.93 -4.91 -6.48
N TYR A 13 -10.14 -4.83 -5.41
CA TYR A 13 -8.93 -4.00 -5.41
C TYR A 13 -7.94 -4.37 -6.52
N CYS A 14 -7.70 -5.66 -6.77
CA CYS A 14 -6.77 -6.11 -7.81
C CYS A 14 -7.24 -5.76 -9.23
N THR A 15 -8.55 -5.67 -9.45
CA THR A 15 -9.16 -5.33 -10.75
C THR A 15 -9.52 -3.86 -10.89
N TYR A 16 -9.56 -3.12 -9.79
CA TYR A 16 -9.81 -1.68 -9.81
C TYR A 16 -8.71 -0.95 -10.57
N GLU A 17 -9.10 -0.11 -11.52
CA GLU A 17 -8.20 0.81 -12.22
C GLU A 17 -8.81 2.21 -12.13
N PRO A 18 -8.05 3.21 -11.67
CA PRO A 18 -8.54 4.58 -11.63
C PRO A 18 -8.79 5.11 -13.04
N THR A 19 -9.63 6.10 -13.16
CA THR A 19 -9.91 6.79 -14.43
C THR A 19 -8.58 7.28 -15.05
N PRO A 20 -8.27 6.87 -16.28
CA PRO A 20 -7.01 7.26 -16.92
C PRO A 20 -6.95 8.77 -17.19
N ASP A 21 -5.76 9.35 -17.19
CA ASP A 21 -5.53 10.79 -17.40
C ASP A 21 -6.16 11.29 -18.71
N SER A 22 -6.29 10.42 -19.73
CA SER A 22 -6.94 10.73 -21.00
C SER A 22 -8.45 10.96 -20.90
N GLN A 23 -9.06 10.53 -19.79
CA GLN A 23 -10.50 10.69 -19.50
C GLN A 23 -10.73 11.67 -18.33
N ARG A 24 -9.68 12.40 -17.92
CA ARG A 24 -9.80 13.45 -16.93
C ARG A 24 -10.89 14.47 -17.33
N PRO A 25 -11.73 14.95 -16.40
CA PRO A 25 -12.64 16.05 -16.67
C PRO A 25 -11.86 17.29 -17.19
N SER A 26 -12.17 17.77 -18.39
CA SER A 26 -11.31 18.72 -19.11
C SER A 26 -12.07 19.86 -19.80
N LEU A 27 -13.25 20.25 -19.29
CA LEU A 27 -13.91 21.47 -19.79
C LEU A 27 -13.03 22.69 -19.55
N SER A 28 -12.99 23.60 -20.51
CA SER A 28 -12.34 24.89 -20.36
C SER A 28 -13.07 25.80 -19.34
N ALA A 29 -12.40 26.81 -18.84
CA ALA A 29 -12.99 27.72 -17.87
C ALA A 29 -14.25 28.43 -18.42
N ASP A 30 -14.28 28.73 -19.72
CA ASP A 30 -15.43 29.35 -20.36
C ASP A 30 -16.62 28.36 -20.49
N GLU A 31 -16.34 27.10 -20.83
CA GLU A 31 -17.38 26.05 -20.84
C GLU A 31 -17.95 25.84 -19.44
N ILE A 32 -17.11 25.80 -18.39
CA ILE A 32 -17.57 25.67 -17.00
C ILE A 32 -18.46 26.85 -16.60
N LYS A 33 -18.08 28.10 -16.99
CA LYS A 33 -18.89 29.30 -16.72
C LYS A 33 -20.23 29.28 -17.45
N ALA A 34 -20.28 28.65 -18.63
CA ALA A 34 -21.50 28.56 -19.45
C ALA A 34 -22.51 27.53 -18.91
N LEU A 35 -22.07 26.59 -18.02
CA LEU A 35 -22.97 25.60 -17.41
C LEU A 35 -23.99 26.28 -16.49
N GLY A 36 -25.22 25.77 -16.51
CA GLY A 36 -26.23 26.09 -15.51
C GLY A 36 -25.79 25.66 -14.11
N THR A 37 -26.39 26.23 -13.07
CA THR A 37 -25.99 25.98 -11.67
C THR A 37 -25.97 24.49 -11.32
N VAL A 38 -27.01 23.74 -11.71
CA VAL A 38 -27.11 22.29 -11.43
C VAL A 38 -26.05 21.49 -12.22
N GLU A 39 -25.86 21.83 -13.49
CA GLU A 39 -24.89 21.15 -14.35
C GLU A 39 -23.46 21.42 -13.87
N ARG A 40 -23.17 22.64 -13.42
CA ARG A 40 -21.87 23.02 -12.85
C ARG A 40 -21.59 22.26 -11.57
N SER A 41 -22.56 22.19 -10.66
CA SER A 41 -22.41 21.38 -9.43
C SER A 41 -22.10 19.93 -9.76
N ALA A 42 -22.86 19.31 -10.65
CA ALA A 42 -22.61 17.92 -11.05
C ALA A 42 -21.27 17.72 -11.76
N TYR A 43 -20.78 18.73 -12.48
CA TYR A 43 -19.45 18.68 -13.11
C TYR A 43 -18.33 18.83 -12.07
N ASN A 44 -18.50 19.71 -11.08
CA ASN A 44 -17.55 19.90 -9.99
C ASN A 44 -17.42 18.65 -9.15
N GLU A 45 -18.55 18.00 -8.76
CA GLU A 45 -18.52 16.71 -8.06
C GLU A 45 -17.73 15.65 -8.84
N ARG A 46 -17.93 15.54 -10.15
CA ARG A 46 -17.14 14.59 -10.98
C ARG A 46 -15.65 14.91 -10.98
N ARG A 47 -15.24 16.18 -10.90
CA ARG A 47 -13.82 16.56 -10.78
C ARG A 47 -13.25 16.19 -9.43
N ILE A 48 -14.02 16.41 -8.37
CA ILE A 48 -13.64 16.08 -7.00
C ILE A 48 -13.57 14.55 -6.84
N ASP A 49 -14.55 13.80 -7.36
CA ASP A 49 -14.51 12.34 -7.37
C ASP A 49 -13.27 11.82 -8.09
N TYR A 50 -12.93 12.39 -9.26
CA TYR A 50 -11.73 12.03 -10.02
C TYR A 50 -10.43 12.29 -9.24
N LEU A 51 -10.34 13.38 -8.47
CA LEU A 51 -9.19 13.70 -7.62
C LEU A 51 -9.04 12.71 -6.47
N ASN A 52 -10.17 12.26 -5.90
CA ASN A 52 -10.23 11.37 -4.75
C ASN A 52 -10.12 9.86 -5.11
N GLU A 53 -10.02 9.52 -6.40
CA GLU A 53 -9.80 8.13 -6.80
C GLU A 53 -8.49 7.56 -6.21
N GLU A 54 -8.53 6.29 -5.86
CA GLU A 54 -7.35 5.56 -5.36
C GLU A 54 -6.28 5.41 -6.44
N ARG A 55 -5.34 6.36 -6.50
CA ARG A 55 -4.22 6.36 -7.45
C ARG A 55 -2.92 5.95 -6.76
N VAL A 56 -2.20 5.05 -7.38
CA VAL A 56 -0.87 4.63 -6.93
C VAL A 56 0.18 5.21 -7.88
N PHE A 57 0.89 6.21 -7.42
CA PHE A 57 2.02 6.76 -8.16
C PHE A 57 3.23 5.82 -8.12
N PRO A 58 4.03 5.74 -9.20
CA PRO A 58 5.24 4.93 -9.21
C PRO A 58 6.29 5.57 -8.29
N THR A 59 6.47 4.97 -7.10
CA THR A 59 7.52 5.36 -6.15
C THR A 59 8.75 4.47 -6.29
N ARG A 60 9.91 4.97 -5.83
CA ARG A 60 11.13 4.15 -5.70
C ARG A 60 10.89 2.94 -4.79
N ASP A 61 10.13 3.14 -3.72
CA ASP A 61 9.92 2.13 -2.69
C ASP A 61 9.00 1.01 -3.19
N LEU A 62 7.92 1.34 -3.88
CA LEU A 62 7.11 0.36 -4.60
C LEU A 62 7.95 -0.45 -5.58
N THR A 63 8.83 0.22 -6.34
CA THR A 63 9.74 -0.43 -7.29
C THR A 63 10.72 -1.37 -6.58
N ARG A 64 11.28 -0.97 -5.43
CA ARG A 64 12.17 -1.80 -4.60
C ARG A 64 11.45 -3.03 -4.07
N ILE A 65 10.23 -2.86 -3.51
CA ILE A 65 9.40 -3.97 -3.00
C ILE A 65 9.13 -4.98 -4.12
N LEU A 66 8.64 -4.53 -5.27
CA LEU A 66 8.36 -5.39 -6.42
C LEU A 66 9.58 -6.15 -6.92
N ASN A 67 10.72 -5.48 -7.07
CA ASN A 67 11.93 -6.10 -7.55
C ASN A 67 12.44 -7.18 -6.57
N HIS A 68 12.34 -6.95 -5.26
CA HIS A 68 12.69 -7.94 -4.26
C HIS A 68 11.72 -9.13 -4.29
N ALA A 69 10.42 -8.89 -4.31
CA ALA A 69 9.40 -9.92 -4.36
C ALA A 69 9.56 -10.82 -5.61
N ARG A 70 9.75 -10.24 -6.79
CA ARG A 70 10.01 -10.97 -8.04
C ARG A 70 11.26 -11.86 -7.95
N ARG A 71 12.35 -11.35 -7.36
CA ARG A 71 13.58 -12.14 -7.16
C ARG A 71 13.32 -13.33 -6.23
N LEU A 72 12.56 -13.13 -5.15
CA LEU A 72 12.22 -14.20 -4.22
C LEU A 72 11.32 -15.25 -4.87
N LEU A 73 10.30 -14.86 -5.61
CA LEU A 73 9.42 -15.77 -6.35
C LEU A 73 10.20 -16.61 -7.37
N ARG A 74 11.14 -16.01 -8.13
CA ARG A 74 12.00 -16.74 -9.06
C ARG A 74 12.89 -17.77 -8.35
N ARG A 75 13.51 -17.39 -7.23
CA ARG A 75 14.33 -18.31 -6.42
C ARG A 75 13.51 -19.45 -5.84
N SER A 76 12.29 -19.15 -5.40
CA SER A 76 11.37 -20.13 -4.83
C SER A 76 10.97 -21.22 -5.81
N ARG A 77 10.84 -20.91 -7.10
CA ARG A 77 10.54 -21.89 -8.15
C ARG A 77 11.68 -22.92 -8.32
N ALA A 78 12.92 -22.47 -8.15
CA ALA A 78 14.11 -23.32 -8.36
C ALA A 78 14.49 -24.16 -7.14
N LYS A 79 14.06 -23.79 -5.92
CA LYS A 79 14.50 -24.40 -4.66
C LYS A 79 13.32 -24.97 -3.90
N LYS A 80 13.10 -26.29 -3.96
CA LYS A 80 11.94 -26.97 -3.34
C LYS A 80 12.09 -27.25 -1.84
N PHE A 81 13.32 -27.35 -1.34
CA PHE A 81 13.60 -27.85 0.03
C PHE A 81 14.34 -26.82 0.90
N VAL A 82 14.17 -25.54 0.61
CA VAL A 82 14.80 -24.46 1.39
C VAL A 82 13.71 -23.56 1.96
N ALA A 83 13.87 -23.19 3.23
CA ALA A 83 12.99 -22.23 3.89
C ALA A 83 12.87 -20.93 3.05
N ARG A 84 11.64 -20.47 2.87
CA ARG A 84 11.34 -19.28 2.04
C ARG A 84 11.86 -18.02 2.73
N PRO A 85 12.66 -17.21 2.05
CA PRO A 85 12.99 -15.88 2.55
C PRO A 85 11.78 -14.95 2.46
N GLY A 86 11.73 -13.93 3.33
CA GLY A 86 10.68 -12.93 3.35
C GLY A 86 11.21 -11.52 3.04
N ILE A 87 10.30 -10.55 3.11
CA ILE A 87 10.56 -9.11 3.01
C ILE A 87 10.03 -8.45 4.27
N ARG A 88 10.78 -7.49 4.82
CA ARG A 88 10.33 -6.55 5.85
C ARG A 88 10.29 -5.15 5.26
N VAL A 89 9.12 -4.53 5.28
CA VAL A 89 8.91 -3.14 4.87
C VAL A 89 8.66 -2.32 6.13
N SER A 90 9.64 -1.53 6.52
CA SER A 90 9.60 -0.69 7.72
C SER A 90 9.60 0.78 7.34
N GLY A 91 8.91 1.62 8.08
CA GLY A 91 8.93 3.06 7.87
C GLY A 91 8.00 3.78 8.84
N GLU A 92 8.20 5.07 9.01
CA GLU A 92 7.37 5.93 9.84
C GLU A 92 5.92 6.02 9.33
N PRO A 93 4.97 6.48 10.16
CA PRO A 93 3.63 6.78 9.68
C PRO A 93 3.65 7.69 8.44
N ARG A 94 2.62 7.62 7.59
CA ARG A 94 2.42 8.49 6.40
C ARG A 94 3.49 8.38 5.29
N THR A 95 4.42 7.42 5.36
CA THR A 95 5.42 7.14 4.29
C THR A 95 4.87 6.33 3.11
N GLY A 96 3.57 6.03 3.06
CA GLY A 96 2.95 5.26 1.97
C GLY A 96 3.10 3.74 2.07
N LYS A 97 3.53 3.18 3.21
CA LYS A 97 3.77 1.72 3.39
C LYS A 97 2.61 0.86 2.93
N THR A 98 1.41 1.08 3.49
CA THR A 98 0.21 0.30 3.17
C THR A 98 -0.11 0.38 1.68
N THR A 99 -0.07 1.58 1.10
CA THR A 99 -0.28 1.81 -0.33
C THR A 99 0.72 1.03 -1.18
N ASP A 100 2.00 1.11 -0.86
CA ASP A 100 3.06 0.43 -1.61
C ASP A 100 2.96 -1.10 -1.50
N VAL A 101 2.68 -1.67 -0.31
CA VAL A 101 2.57 -3.12 -0.17
C VAL A 101 1.30 -3.68 -0.80
N MET A 102 0.18 -2.96 -0.73
CA MET A 102 -1.05 -3.33 -1.43
C MET A 102 -0.86 -3.27 -2.95
N ALA A 103 -0.29 -2.19 -3.46
CA ALA A 103 0.01 -2.04 -4.89
C ALA A 103 1.00 -3.09 -5.39
N ALA A 104 2.02 -3.42 -4.59
CA ALA A 104 2.93 -4.51 -4.90
C ALA A 104 2.20 -5.86 -4.94
N GLY A 105 1.31 -6.11 -3.98
CA GLY A 105 0.45 -7.30 -3.94
C GLY A 105 -0.43 -7.43 -5.18
N LYS A 106 -1.13 -6.36 -5.57
CA LYS A 106 -1.95 -6.28 -6.80
C LYS A 106 -1.15 -6.65 -8.05
N ARG A 107 0.03 -6.03 -8.23
CA ARG A 107 0.91 -6.29 -9.39
C ARG A 107 1.45 -7.72 -9.38
N LEU A 108 1.82 -8.25 -8.22
CA LEU A 108 2.27 -9.64 -8.08
C LEU A 108 1.15 -10.64 -8.35
N ASP A 109 -0.07 -10.38 -7.88
CA ASP A 109 -1.25 -11.21 -8.17
C ASP A 109 -1.46 -11.35 -9.68
N ALA A 110 -1.51 -10.23 -10.40
CA ALA A 110 -1.66 -10.21 -11.84
C ALA A 110 -0.51 -10.92 -12.57
N GLU A 111 0.74 -10.71 -12.16
CA GLU A 111 1.92 -11.36 -12.75
C GLU A 111 1.92 -12.88 -12.53
N ILE A 112 1.57 -13.34 -11.33
CA ILE A 112 1.52 -14.76 -11.01
C ILE A 112 0.38 -15.44 -11.79
N ARG A 113 -0.82 -14.82 -11.83
CA ARG A 113 -1.95 -15.32 -12.61
C ARG A 113 -1.58 -15.49 -14.07
N ARG A 114 -1.02 -14.45 -14.70
CA ARG A 114 -0.56 -14.50 -16.10
C ARG A 114 0.48 -15.60 -16.32
N THR A 115 1.46 -15.69 -15.44
CA THR A 115 2.53 -16.70 -15.56
C THR A 115 2.01 -18.14 -15.44
N CYS A 116 0.90 -18.34 -14.70
CA CYS A 116 0.28 -19.62 -14.49
C CYS A 116 -0.85 -19.91 -15.51
N GLY A 117 -1.20 -18.98 -16.39
CA GLY A 117 -2.35 -19.10 -17.30
C GLY A 117 -3.69 -19.20 -16.57
N ARG A 118 -3.83 -18.49 -15.43
CA ARG A 118 -4.99 -18.57 -14.54
C ARG A 118 -5.57 -17.19 -14.24
N GLU A 119 -5.58 -16.28 -15.22
CA GLU A 119 -6.02 -14.90 -15.06
C GLU A 119 -7.45 -14.80 -14.54
N ASN A 120 -8.36 -15.61 -15.09
CA ASN A 120 -9.79 -15.58 -14.79
C ASN A 120 -10.22 -16.65 -13.77
N ASP A 121 -9.28 -17.38 -13.19
CA ASP A 121 -9.59 -18.44 -12.23
C ASP A 121 -9.92 -17.87 -10.85
N LEU A 122 -11.20 -17.94 -10.50
CA LEU A 122 -11.70 -17.46 -9.20
C LEU A 122 -11.27 -18.33 -8.02
N SER A 123 -10.89 -19.58 -8.24
CA SER A 123 -10.39 -20.47 -7.19
C SER A 123 -8.91 -20.21 -6.85
N PHE A 124 -8.17 -19.55 -7.76
CA PHE A 124 -6.76 -19.27 -7.59
C PHE A 124 -6.52 -17.96 -6.79
N LEU A 125 -5.80 -18.05 -5.69
CA LEU A 125 -5.49 -16.93 -4.81
C LEU A 125 -3.97 -16.85 -4.59
N PRO A 126 -3.21 -16.31 -5.55
CA PRO A 126 -1.75 -16.30 -5.47
C PRO A 126 -1.19 -15.35 -4.42
N VAL A 127 -1.91 -14.27 -4.09
CA VAL A 127 -1.53 -13.29 -3.06
C VAL A 127 -2.66 -13.16 -2.05
N VAL A 128 -2.28 -13.22 -0.78
CA VAL A 128 -3.15 -12.97 0.38
C VAL A 128 -2.64 -11.71 1.08
N TYR A 129 -3.55 -10.81 1.40
CA TYR A 129 -3.27 -9.59 2.16
C TYR A 129 -4.11 -9.57 3.42
N THR A 130 -3.51 -9.16 4.54
CA THR A 130 -4.27 -8.87 5.75
C THR A 130 -3.58 -7.80 6.59
N THR A 131 -4.39 -6.93 7.18
CA THR A 131 -3.94 -5.94 8.16
C THR A 131 -4.13 -6.48 9.57
N ILE A 132 -3.15 -6.29 10.44
CA ILE A 132 -3.20 -6.74 11.81
C ILE A 132 -3.90 -5.68 12.67
N ALA A 133 -5.00 -6.05 13.32
CA ALA A 133 -5.68 -5.18 14.26
C ALA A 133 -4.92 -5.08 15.59
N THR A 134 -5.21 -4.03 16.35
CA THR A 134 -4.60 -3.79 17.67
C THR A 134 -4.79 -5.01 18.60
N ALA A 135 -3.73 -5.36 19.33
CA ALA A 135 -3.68 -6.46 20.28
C ALA A 135 -4.10 -7.84 19.70
N THR A 136 -3.76 -8.07 18.42
CA THR A 136 -4.05 -9.34 17.76
C THR A 136 -3.12 -10.44 18.29
N THR A 137 -3.70 -11.48 18.85
CA THR A 137 -2.97 -12.73 19.16
C THR A 137 -2.77 -13.55 17.89
N THR A 138 -1.83 -14.49 17.92
CA THR A 138 -1.56 -15.41 16.80
C THR A 138 -2.83 -16.14 16.36
N ASN A 139 -3.63 -16.63 17.31
CA ASN A 139 -4.87 -17.34 16.99
C ASN A 139 -5.88 -16.44 16.27
N LYS A 140 -6.02 -15.17 16.68
CA LYS A 140 -6.87 -14.19 15.99
C LYS A 140 -6.37 -13.91 14.57
N LEU A 141 -5.04 -13.92 14.35
CA LEU A 141 -4.46 -13.76 13.01
C LEU A 141 -4.86 -14.93 12.09
N TRP A 142 -4.78 -16.17 12.61
CA TRP A 142 -5.19 -17.36 11.82
C TRP A 142 -6.68 -17.34 11.48
N VAL A 143 -7.53 -16.95 12.42
CA VAL A 143 -8.96 -16.78 12.19
C VAL A 143 -9.20 -15.72 11.09
N ARG A 144 -8.54 -14.57 11.16
CA ARG A 144 -8.66 -13.54 10.12
C ARG A 144 -8.22 -14.01 8.73
N LEU A 145 -7.12 -14.76 8.66
CA LEU A 145 -6.69 -15.33 7.37
C LEU A 145 -7.67 -16.38 6.86
N ALA A 146 -8.30 -17.16 7.76
CA ALA A 146 -9.36 -18.09 7.40
C ALA A 146 -10.61 -17.36 6.90
N ASP A 147 -11.04 -16.32 7.61
CA ASP A 147 -12.17 -15.46 7.21
C ASP A 147 -11.90 -14.80 5.85
N PHE A 148 -10.69 -14.29 5.65
CA PHE A 148 -10.28 -13.69 4.38
C PHE A 148 -10.49 -14.64 3.18
N VAL A 149 -10.20 -15.93 3.34
CA VAL A 149 -10.40 -16.91 2.27
C VAL A 149 -11.80 -17.54 2.25
N GLY A 150 -12.68 -17.13 3.15
CA GLY A 150 -14.05 -17.64 3.27
C GLY A 150 -14.11 -19.05 3.88
N ALA A 151 -13.12 -19.44 4.67
CA ALA A 151 -13.15 -20.70 5.42
C ALA A 151 -14.06 -20.58 6.64
N ARG A 152 -15.15 -21.32 6.67
CA ARG A 152 -16.12 -21.27 7.79
C ARG A 152 -15.52 -21.81 9.09
N GLU A 153 -14.70 -22.87 9.02
CA GLU A 153 -14.05 -23.49 10.16
C GLU A 153 -12.70 -24.07 9.75
N LEU A 154 -11.68 -23.82 10.56
CA LEU A 154 -10.40 -24.51 10.46
C LEU A 154 -10.47 -25.85 11.23
N ARG A 155 -9.99 -26.91 10.62
CA ARG A 155 -9.90 -28.22 11.25
C ARG A 155 -8.76 -28.24 12.26
N GLY A 156 -9.03 -28.81 13.42
CA GLY A 156 -8.03 -28.97 14.47
C GLY A 156 -8.59 -28.69 15.85
N SER A 157 -8.11 -29.45 16.82
CA SER A 157 -8.50 -29.36 18.24
C SER A 157 -7.72 -28.25 18.96
N ASN A 158 -6.55 -27.87 18.46
CA ASN A 158 -5.66 -26.87 19.03
C ASN A 158 -5.18 -25.84 17.97
N ALA A 159 -4.44 -24.84 18.43
CA ALA A 159 -3.97 -23.73 17.58
C ALA A 159 -3.00 -24.21 16.49
N ASP A 160 -2.13 -25.17 16.78
CA ASP A 160 -1.13 -25.67 15.85
C ASP A 160 -1.77 -26.48 14.72
N GLU A 161 -2.76 -27.32 15.04
CA GLU A 161 -3.51 -28.06 14.02
C GLU A 161 -4.27 -27.13 13.09
N ARG A 162 -4.89 -26.09 13.62
CA ARG A 162 -5.60 -25.04 12.84
C ARG A 162 -4.65 -24.27 11.92
N LEU A 163 -3.45 -23.95 12.42
CA LEU A 163 -2.39 -23.31 11.64
C LEU A 163 -2.00 -24.17 10.44
N VAL A 164 -1.78 -25.48 10.67
CA VAL A 164 -1.41 -26.43 9.61
C VAL A 164 -2.54 -26.58 8.59
N ASP A 165 -3.80 -26.64 9.05
CA ASP A 165 -4.97 -26.74 8.17
C ASP A 165 -5.13 -25.48 7.31
N LEU A 166 -4.96 -24.28 7.90
CA LEU A 166 -4.95 -23.02 7.16
C LEU A 166 -3.84 -22.99 6.10
N ALA A 167 -2.63 -23.39 6.46
CA ALA A 167 -1.51 -23.44 5.51
C ALA A 167 -1.81 -24.41 4.34
N ARG A 168 -2.42 -25.56 4.61
CA ARG A 168 -2.87 -26.52 3.57
C ARG A 168 -3.94 -25.90 2.67
N LEU A 169 -4.92 -25.21 3.25
CA LEU A 169 -5.97 -24.53 2.50
C LEU A 169 -5.38 -23.48 1.57
N LEU A 170 -4.55 -22.56 2.07
CA LEU A 170 -3.91 -21.54 1.26
C LEU A 170 -3.02 -22.14 0.16
N LYS A 171 -2.32 -23.23 0.48
CA LYS A 171 -1.53 -23.98 -0.52
C LYS A 171 -2.41 -24.56 -1.63
N SER A 172 -3.59 -25.09 -1.28
CA SER A 172 -4.55 -25.61 -2.26
C SER A 172 -5.14 -24.52 -3.15
N LEU A 173 -5.29 -23.28 -2.63
CA LEU A 173 -5.68 -22.10 -3.39
C LEU A 173 -4.54 -21.54 -4.25
N GLY A 174 -3.34 -22.12 -4.14
CA GLY A 174 -2.16 -21.74 -4.94
C GLY A 174 -1.42 -20.51 -4.44
N THR A 175 -1.59 -20.15 -3.17
CA THR A 175 -0.94 -18.98 -2.56
C THR A 175 0.58 -19.07 -2.65
N LYS A 176 1.20 -17.98 -3.10
CA LYS A 176 2.66 -17.81 -3.28
C LYS A 176 3.23 -16.69 -2.46
N PHE A 177 2.38 -15.74 -2.06
CA PHE A 177 2.77 -14.55 -1.34
C PHE A 177 1.72 -14.22 -0.28
N VAL A 178 2.18 -13.92 0.94
CA VAL A 178 1.31 -13.47 2.05
C VAL A 178 1.85 -12.15 2.57
N ILE A 179 1.00 -11.14 2.58
CA ILE A 179 1.30 -9.79 3.09
C ILE A 179 0.61 -9.62 4.43
N LEU A 180 1.40 -9.36 5.47
CA LEU A 180 0.95 -8.98 6.80
C LEU A 180 1.30 -7.52 7.03
N ASP A 181 0.30 -6.66 7.05
CA ASP A 181 0.48 -5.23 7.30
C ASP A 181 0.18 -4.88 8.76
N ASP A 182 0.76 -3.79 9.25
CA ASP A 182 0.67 -3.33 10.64
C ASP A 182 1.18 -4.35 11.67
N VAL A 183 2.26 -5.04 11.36
CA VAL A 183 2.81 -6.13 12.20
C VAL A 183 3.17 -5.68 13.62
N GLN A 184 3.47 -4.38 13.83
CA GLN A 184 3.72 -3.83 15.16
C GLN A 184 2.52 -3.95 16.11
N ARG A 185 1.30 -4.18 15.59
CA ARG A 185 0.08 -4.36 16.37
C ARG A 185 -0.13 -5.79 16.89
N LEU A 186 0.75 -6.73 16.54
CA LEU A 186 0.74 -8.04 17.16
C LEU A 186 0.99 -7.89 18.65
N ASN A 187 0.16 -8.56 19.46
CA ASN A 187 0.39 -8.59 20.91
C ASN A 187 1.63 -9.44 21.19
N THR A 188 2.65 -8.79 21.71
CA THR A 188 3.97 -9.37 21.90
C THR A 188 4.49 -9.09 23.31
N ASP A 189 3.65 -9.25 24.34
CA ASP A 189 4.15 -9.33 25.71
C ASP A 189 5.28 -10.38 25.74
N ARG A 190 6.36 -10.09 26.48
CA ARG A 190 7.66 -10.77 26.34
C ARG A 190 7.61 -12.31 26.25
N ALA A 191 6.66 -12.94 26.91
CA ALA A 191 6.45 -14.38 26.84
C ALA A 191 5.67 -14.81 25.57
N ALA A 192 4.71 -14.00 25.11
CA ALA A 192 3.92 -14.27 23.92
C ALA A 192 4.67 -13.97 22.61
N GLY A 193 5.67 -13.07 22.63
CA GLY A 193 6.41 -12.67 21.44
C GLY A 193 7.22 -13.79 20.79
N ALA A 194 7.83 -14.66 21.60
CA ALA A 194 8.56 -15.83 21.10
C ALA A 194 7.60 -16.86 20.46
N GLU A 195 6.45 -17.11 21.09
CA GLU A 195 5.40 -17.98 20.56
C GLU A 195 4.84 -17.46 19.24
N VAL A 196 4.57 -16.15 19.14
CA VAL A 196 4.11 -15.51 17.89
C VAL A 196 5.11 -15.71 16.76
N ALA A 197 6.41 -15.49 17.03
CA ALA A 197 7.46 -15.67 16.04
C ALA A 197 7.57 -17.13 15.56
N ASP A 198 7.49 -18.08 16.47
CA ASP A 198 7.53 -19.51 16.14
C ASP A 198 6.30 -19.96 15.36
N ASN A 199 5.12 -19.50 15.73
CA ASN A 199 3.88 -19.80 15.02
C ASN A 199 3.89 -19.26 13.59
N ILE A 200 4.34 -18.01 13.38
CA ILE A 200 4.47 -17.44 12.03
C ILE A 200 5.52 -18.20 11.20
N LYS A 201 6.62 -18.63 11.83
CA LYS A 201 7.64 -19.46 11.18
C LYS A 201 7.05 -20.80 10.75
N THR A 202 6.37 -21.50 11.64
CA THR A 202 5.70 -22.78 11.36
C THR A 202 4.68 -22.64 10.24
N PHE A 203 3.91 -21.55 10.25
CA PHE A 203 2.96 -21.24 9.19
C PHE A 203 3.66 -21.05 7.83
N ALA A 204 4.69 -20.22 7.77
CA ALA A 204 5.43 -19.95 6.53
C ALA A 204 6.11 -21.20 5.96
N GLU A 205 6.64 -22.06 6.83
CA GLU A 205 7.27 -23.34 6.43
C GLU A 205 6.23 -24.33 5.87
N ASN A 206 5.05 -24.43 6.47
CA ASN A 206 3.96 -25.29 5.99
C ASN A 206 3.30 -24.78 4.71
N LEU A 207 3.18 -23.45 4.54
CA LEU A 207 2.53 -22.85 3.40
C LEU A 207 3.37 -22.88 2.11
N ASP A 208 4.69 -22.88 2.23
CA ASP A 208 5.62 -22.76 1.09
C ASP A 208 5.43 -21.47 0.29
N ALA A 209 5.12 -20.37 0.96
CA ALA A 209 4.93 -19.04 0.39
C ALA A 209 5.98 -18.04 0.90
N THR A 210 6.18 -16.97 0.16
CA THR A 210 7.01 -15.83 0.59
C THR A 210 6.17 -14.91 1.48
N MET A 211 6.70 -14.55 2.65
CA MET A 211 6.06 -13.61 3.57
C MET A 211 6.58 -12.19 3.34
N LEU A 212 5.68 -11.22 3.31
CA LEU A 212 5.99 -9.81 3.41
C LEU A 212 5.38 -9.26 4.69
N PHE A 213 6.20 -8.64 5.50
CA PHE A 213 5.81 -7.97 6.74
C PHE A 213 5.94 -6.47 6.54
N ALA A 214 4.88 -5.72 6.82
CA ALA A 214 4.92 -4.27 6.79
C ALA A 214 4.53 -3.68 8.16
N GLY A 215 5.14 -2.56 8.52
CA GLY A 215 4.83 -1.91 9.78
C GLY A 215 5.82 -0.82 10.18
N ILE A 216 5.66 -0.32 11.38
CA ILE A 216 6.50 0.72 11.97
C ILE A 216 7.60 0.06 12.80
N SER A 217 8.84 0.57 12.69
CA SER A 217 9.99 0.15 13.52
C SER A 217 10.18 -1.38 13.61
N LEU A 218 10.05 -2.08 12.48
CA LEU A 218 10.10 -3.54 12.44
C LEU A 218 11.46 -4.10 12.90
N GLU A 219 12.52 -3.31 12.88
CA GLU A 219 13.84 -3.70 13.36
C GLU A 219 13.84 -4.04 14.86
N THR A 220 13.00 -3.35 15.63
CA THR A 220 12.87 -3.52 17.08
C THR A 220 11.58 -4.24 17.48
N ALA A 221 10.71 -4.54 16.51
CA ALA A 221 9.46 -5.24 16.77
C ALA A 221 9.75 -6.64 17.37
N PRO A 222 8.98 -7.10 18.37
CA PRO A 222 9.22 -8.37 19.04
C PRO A 222 9.27 -9.58 18.11
N LEU A 223 8.51 -9.57 17.01
CA LEU A 223 8.59 -10.59 15.95
C LEU A 223 10.00 -10.75 15.36
N PHE A 224 10.82 -9.69 15.37
CA PHE A 224 12.16 -9.66 14.78
C PHE A 224 13.27 -9.46 15.82
N SER A 225 12.94 -9.47 17.12
CA SER A 225 13.88 -9.32 18.24
C SER A 225 13.99 -10.61 19.07
N GLY A 226 15.01 -10.69 19.94
CA GLY A 226 15.31 -11.92 20.67
C GLY A 226 15.86 -13.05 19.78
N GLU A 227 16.14 -14.21 20.34
CA GLU A 227 16.79 -15.32 19.61
C GLU A 227 15.95 -15.84 18.44
N ASN A 228 14.66 -16.05 18.62
CA ASN A 228 13.75 -16.52 17.58
C ASN A 228 13.48 -15.43 16.51
N GLY A 229 13.32 -14.18 16.93
CA GLY A 229 13.15 -13.05 16.04
C GLY A 229 14.39 -12.74 15.20
N GLU A 230 15.60 -13.01 15.73
CA GLU A 230 16.84 -12.86 14.99
C GLU A 230 16.94 -13.81 13.78
N GLN A 231 16.40 -15.05 13.93
CA GLN A 231 16.34 -15.98 12.80
C GLN A 231 15.46 -15.42 11.66
N TRP A 232 14.30 -14.84 11.99
CA TRP A 232 13.44 -14.16 11.02
C TRP A 232 14.14 -12.95 10.40
N ARG A 233 14.79 -12.13 11.20
CA ARG A 233 15.55 -10.97 10.74
C ARG A 233 16.62 -11.36 9.72
N LYS A 234 17.32 -12.47 9.93
CA LYS A 234 18.33 -13.00 9.01
C LYS A 234 17.73 -13.58 7.72
N ARG A 235 16.50 -14.09 7.76
CA ARG A 235 15.79 -14.66 6.60
C ARG A 235 15.00 -13.63 5.80
N THR A 236 14.71 -12.46 6.35
CA THR A 236 13.94 -11.41 5.68
C THR A 236 14.84 -10.29 5.19
N ARG A 237 14.54 -9.78 4.00
CA ARG A 237 15.21 -8.59 3.47
C ARG A 237 14.54 -7.33 4.00
N PRO A 238 15.30 -6.41 4.63
CA PRO A 238 14.78 -5.12 5.04
C PRO A 238 14.63 -4.19 3.81
N ILE A 239 13.52 -3.45 3.79
CA ILE A 239 13.26 -2.31 2.93
C ILE A 239 12.74 -1.22 3.85
N ASN A 240 13.54 -0.17 4.05
CA ASN A 240 13.15 0.95 4.89
C ASN A 240 12.60 2.05 3.98
N LEU A 241 11.37 2.47 4.27
CA LEU A 241 10.70 3.60 3.67
C LEU A 241 10.98 4.83 4.52
N SER A 242 11.28 5.92 3.86
CA SER A 242 11.47 7.22 4.48
C SER A 242 10.82 8.30 3.64
N ASN A 243 10.49 9.40 4.25
CA ASN A 243 10.12 10.60 3.51
C ASN A 243 11.21 10.95 2.49
N TYR A 244 10.83 11.64 1.43
CA TYR A 244 11.78 12.16 0.46
C TYR A 244 12.72 13.15 1.15
N SER A 245 13.93 13.31 0.59
CA SER A 245 14.93 14.22 1.11
C SER A 245 15.55 15.06 0.00
N LEU A 246 15.73 16.34 0.22
CA LEU A 246 16.45 17.22 -0.70
C LEU A 246 17.99 17.13 -0.53
N SER A 247 18.49 16.32 0.42
CA SER A 247 19.92 16.24 0.73
C SER A 247 20.76 15.54 -0.33
N ASN A 248 20.13 14.84 -1.27
CA ASN A 248 20.81 14.19 -2.40
C ASN A 248 20.03 14.32 -3.71
N ASP A 249 20.74 14.39 -4.80
CA ASP A 249 20.19 14.63 -6.14
C ASP A 249 19.19 13.54 -6.59
N ALA A 250 19.38 12.31 -6.17
CA ALA A 250 18.51 11.20 -6.56
C ALA A 250 17.13 11.33 -5.91
N ASP A 251 17.07 11.59 -4.60
CA ASP A 251 15.82 11.80 -3.87
C ASP A 251 15.11 13.09 -4.35
N HIS A 252 15.87 14.16 -4.59
CA HIS A 252 15.31 15.40 -5.12
C HIS A 252 14.66 15.18 -6.49
N LYS A 253 15.32 14.47 -7.39
CA LYS A 253 14.75 14.14 -8.71
C LYS A 253 13.48 13.31 -8.59
N GLU A 254 13.44 12.34 -7.69
CA GLU A 254 12.24 11.52 -7.46
C GLU A 254 11.11 12.33 -6.85
N TRP A 255 11.43 13.28 -5.95
CA TRP A 255 10.46 14.24 -5.41
C TRP A 255 9.83 15.09 -6.52
N LEU A 256 10.64 15.67 -7.41
CA LEU A 256 10.15 16.43 -8.56
C LEU A 256 9.22 15.59 -9.45
N GLN A 257 9.58 14.33 -9.72
CA GLN A 257 8.74 13.42 -10.50
C GLN A 257 7.41 13.10 -9.81
N LEU A 258 7.42 12.98 -8.49
CA LEU A 258 6.21 12.76 -7.70
C LEU A 258 5.30 13.99 -7.77
N VAL A 259 5.82 15.19 -7.53
CA VAL A 259 5.08 16.46 -7.64
C VAL A 259 4.48 16.62 -9.05
N ALA A 260 5.26 16.40 -10.09
CA ALA A 260 4.79 16.44 -11.48
C ALA A 260 3.69 15.40 -11.75
N SER A 261 3.72 14.25 -11.07
CA SER A 261 2.68 13.23 -11.18
C SER A 261 1.35 13.69 -10.57
N PHE A 262 1.38 14.40 -9.45
CA PHE A 262 0.20 15.02 -8.85
C PHE A 262 -0.33 16.17 -9.73
N GLU A 263 0.55 17.03 -10.21
CA GLU A 263 0.13 18.15 -11.06
C GLU A 263 -0.58 17.70 -12.35
N ARG A 264 -0.11 16.60 -12.95
CA ARG A 264 -0.67 16.07 -14.19
C ARG A 264 -2.13 15.64 -14.07
N ILE A 265 -2.58 15.19 -12.92
CA ILE A 265 -3.96 14.73 -12.70
C ILE A 265 -4.93 15.86 -12.38
N LEU A 266 -4.48 17.10 -12.18
CA LEU A 266 -5.34 18.22 -11.79
C LEU A 266 -6.37 18.55 -12.87
N PRO A 267 -7.69 18.49 -12.57
CA PRO A 267 -8.76 18.86 -13.52
C PRO A 267 -9.07 20.36 -13.43
N LEU A 268 -8.05 21.21 -13.46
CA LEU A 268 -8.14 22.65 -13.27
C LEU A 268 -7.71 23.39 -14.54
N PRO A 269 -8.64 23.97 -15.32
CA PRO A 269 -8.34 24.51 -16.65
C PRO A 269 -7.48 25.78 -16.65
N LEU A 270 -7.40 26.53 -15.55
CA LEU A 270 -6.56 27.73 -15.45
C LEU A 270 -5.26 27.46 -14.68
N HIS A 271 -5.04 26.25 -14.21
CA HIS A 271 -3.79 25.90 -13.52
C HIS A 271 -2.61 25.94 -14.50
N GLU A 272 -1.58 26.71 -14.15
CA GLU A 272 -0.37 26.82 -14.94
C GLU A 272 0.49 25.56 -14.81
N HIS A 273 0.63 24.82 -15.89
CA HIS A 273 1.42 23.59 -15.91
C HIS A 273 2.89 23.84 -15.53
N GLY A 274 3.44 23.01 -14.64
CA GLY A 274 4.79 23.16 -14.09
C GLY A 274 4.85 24.13 -12.90
N MET A 275 3.72 24.68 -12.44
CA MET A 275 3.69 25.56 -11.26
C MET A 275 4.09 24.80 -9.99
N LEU A 276 3.52 23.61 -9.75
CA LEU A 276 3.86 22.81 -8.57
C LEU A 276 5.31 22.32 -8.64
N GLU A 277 5.78 21.93 -9.83
CA GLU A 277 7.16 21.49 -10.03
C GLU A 277 8.16 22.62 -9.74
N ARG A 278 7.89 23.86 -10.17
CA ARG A 278 8.72 25.03 -9.84
C ARG A 278 8.78 25.35 -8.34
N HIS A 279 7.75 24.98 -7.61
CA HIS A 279 7.64 25.18 -6.16
C HIS A 279 7.83 23.89 -5.36
N ALA A 280 8.53 22.89 -5.92
CA ALA A 280 8.70 21.59 -5.28
C ALA A 280 9.47 21.67 -3.96
N ASP A 281 10.42 22.58 -3.81
CA ASP A 281 11.14 22.81 -2.56
C ASP A 281 10.21 23.41 -1.50
N TYR A 282 9.33 24.34 -1.86
CA TYR A 282 8.30 24.85 -0.97
C TYR A 282 7.36 23.72 -0.52
N LEU A 283 6.87 22.91 -1.45
CA LEU A 283 6.02 21.75 -1.12
C LEU A 283 6.74 20.76 -0.20
N TYR A 284 8.04 20.54 -0.41
CA TYR A 284 8.84 19.71 0.48
C TYR A 284 8.86 20.26 1.91
N HIS A 285 9.14 21.55 2.07
CA HIS A 285 9.16 22.16 3.41
C HIS A 285 7.79 22.14 4.09
N ARG A 286 6.70 22.30 3.33
CA ARG A 286 5.32 22.22 3.84
C ARG A 286 4.93 20.82 4.29
N THR A 287 5.45 19.77 3.68
CA THR A 287 5.02 18.37 3.86
C THR A 287 6.06 17.50 4.56
N GLY A 288 7.25 18.03 4.85
CA GLY A 288 8.38 17.25 5.35
C GLY A 288 8.80 16.11 4.42
N GLY A 289 8.53 16.23 3.11
CA GLY A 289 8.79 15.19 2.11
C GLY A 289 7.88 13.96 2.22
N SER A 290 6.79 14.04 2.99
CA SER A 290 5.80 12.97 3.12
C SER A 290 4.89 12.90 1.89
N ILE A 291 4.79 11.73 1.27
CA ILE A 291 3.88 11.51 0.12
C ILE A 291 2.41 11.68 0.51
N ALA A 292 2.04 11.26 1.71
CA ALA A 292 0.65 11.38 2.18
C ALA A 292 0.30 12.85 2.41
N SER A 293 1.18 13.62 3.09
CA SER A 293 0.94 15.05 3.32
C SER A 293 0.95 15.85 2.02
N LEU A 294 1.78 15.47 1.04
CA LEU A 294 1.76 16.07 -0.30
C LEU A 294 0.44 15.80 -1.02
N SER A 295 -0.05 14.56 -0.95
CA SER A 295 -1.34 14.16 -1.53
C SER A 295 -2.48 14.98 -0.94
N ASP A 296 -2.56 15.02 0.40
CA ASP A 296 -3.62 15.76 1.10
C ASP A 296 -3.57 17.25 0.70
N LEU A 297 -2.40 17.89 0.78
CA LEU A 297 -2.22 19.30 0.43
C LEU A 297 -2.69 19.62 -0.99
N ILE A 298 -2.30 18.82 -1.98
CA ILE A 298 -2.62 19.10 -3.38
C ILE A 298 -4.10 18.80 -3.68
N ILE A 299 -4.66 17.73 -3.13
CA ILE A 299 -6.06 17.36 -3.34
C ILE A 299 -6.99 18.39 -2.69
N ASP A 300 -6.69 18.81 -1.46
CA ASP A 300 -7.49 19.82 -0.75
C ASP A 300 -7.40 21.16 -1.47
N ALA A 301 -6.21 21.61 -1.88
CA ALA A 301 -6.06 22.83 -2.66
C ALA A 301 -6.78 22.78 -4.02
N ALA A 302 -6.78 21.62 -4.68
CA ALA A 302 -7.51 21.46 -5.94
C ALA A 302 -9.03 21.47 -5.72
N THR A 303 -9.51 20.88 -4.63
CA THR A 303 -10.93 20.88 -4.24
C THR A 303 -11.38 22.31 -3.95
N ASP A 304 -10.64 23.05 -3.14
CA ASP A 304 -10.92 24.45 -2.84
C ASP A 304 -10.90 25.32 -4.10
N ALA A 305 -9.95 25.09 -5.02
CA ALA A 305 -9.88 25.81 -6.29
C ALA A 305 -11.13 25.55 -7.16
N ILE A 306 -11.70 24.36 -7.09
CA ILE A 306 -12.96 24.01 -7.77
C ILE A 306 -14.14 24.72 -7.08
N ASP A 307 -14.24 24.65 -5.77
CA ASP A 307 -15.35 25.16 -5.00
C ASP A 307 -15.43 26.69 -5.03
N PHE A 308 -14.27 27.36 -4.94
CA PHE A 308 -14.19 28.82 -5.07
C PHE A 308 -14.26 29.31 -6.53
N GLY A 309 -14.14 28.41 -7.50
CA GLY A 309 -14.15 28.75 -8.93
C GLY A 309 -12.90 29.50 -9.41
N THR A 310 -11.79 29.41 -8.69
CA THR A 310 -10.49 29.99 -9.08
C THR A 310 -9.83 29.20 -10.21
N GLU A 311 -10.17 27.90 -10.32
CA GLU A 311 -9.74 26.96 -11.35
C GLU A 311 -8.22 26.82 -11.50
N ALA A 312 -7.47 27.18 -10.46
CA ALA A 312 -6.02 27.09 -10.40
C ALA A 312 -5.55 27.00 -8.94
N ILE A 313 -4.52 26.21 -8.69
CA ILE A 313 -3.79 26.22 -7.42
C ILE A 313 -2.81 27.40 -7.45
N THR A 314 -2.78 28.20 -6.38
CA THR A 314 -1.84 29.30 -6.14
C THR A 314 -1.07 29.06 -4.85
N LEU A 315 0.04 29.77 -4.64
CA LEU A 315 0.77 29.70 -3.37
C LEU A 315 -0.09 30.14 -2.18
N ASP A 316 -0.86 31.22 -2.34
CA ASP A 316 -1.76 31.71 -1.28
C ASP A 316 -2.80 30.64 -0.89
N LEU A 317 -3.31 29.88 -1.88
CA LEU A 317 -4.23 28.80 -1.62
C LEU A 317 -3.54 27.64 -0.89
N LEU A 318 -2.34 27.26 -1.34
CA LEU A 318 -1.55 26.24 -0.65
C LEU A 318 -1.23 26.65 0.79
N ASP A 319 -0.92 27.93 1.05
CA ASP A 319 -0.65 28.46 2.40
C ASP A 319 -1.88 28.40 3.31
N SER A 320 -3.08 28.49 2.75
CA SER A 320 -4.34 28.44 3.52
C SER A 320 -4.73 27.03 3.97
N ILE A 321 -4.20 25.98 3.33
CA ILE A 321 -4.49 24.59 3.68
C ILE A 321 -3.69 24.18 4.92
N ALA A 322 -4.38 23.73 5.96
CA ALA A 322 -3.73 23.14 7.13
C ALA A 322 -3.20 21.73 6.80
N ILE A 323 -1.99 21.44 7.21
CA ILE A 323 -1.41 20.09 7.10
C ILE A 323 -1.29 19.55 8.52
N ASP A 324 -1.95 18.43 8.79
CA ASP A 324 -1.81 17.72 10.06
C ASP A 324 -0.41 17.08 10.15
N ASP A 325 0.24 17.20 11.34
CA ASP A 325 1.49 16.51 11.70
C ASP A 325 2.80 16.95 11.03
N VAL A 326 2.94 18.17 10.59
CA VAL A 326 4.27 18.75 10.38
C VAL A 326 4.58 19.67 11.56
N ASP A 327 5.38 19.19 12.51
CA ASP A 327 5.97 20.08 13.54
C ASP A 327 6.75 21.19 12.83
N PRO A 328 6.57 22.47 13.23
CA PRO A 328 7.18 23.61 12.56
C PRO A 328 8.71 23.63 12.69
#